data_9bb52f6f8e9e058bfea92c1ac51d3027
#
_entry.id   9bb52f6f8e9e058bfea92c1ac51d3027
#
_cell.length_a   1.000
_cell.length_b   1.000
_cell.length_c   1.000
_cell.angle_alpha   90.00
_cell.angle_beta   90.00
_cell.angle_gamma   90.00
#
_symmetry.space_group_name_H-M   'P 1'
#
loop_
_entity.id
_entity.type
_entity.pdbx_description
1 polymer ?
#
loop_
_entity_poly.entity_id
_entity_poly.type
_entity_poly.pdbx_seq_one_letter_code
_entity_poly.pdbx_strand_id
1 'polypeptide(L)'
;MNIRELAAEIGVSPATVSIVLNDRPGVSEETRKRIKDAIDKSGYAPAIRKKKAIHQILMLKCVLGEGLLTEENQGFVGMIIDACMQTLTEKGYSPTLMRVQLDTEGMLDHIEFEKYEGVIVIATEIQEKQFKMLEKIPIPFVCVDNMMPGMEYSCVGIDNEENVRIALEYAAECGYKRIGYLKSSYDAQNFEERTRAFYRFAEMYHLEVKKEDEIALTSSMMKAFEEMKIYLDSHEKEEIPPCFFADNDIIALGAMKAFRHRNYEIPADVAIVGFDDIPYSAVCSPSLTTVQVSRQLIGRVAARQMSERLLDEQYKKVKTKISGNLVVRTSMKKYR
;
A
#
# COMPACT_ATOMS: atom_id res chain seq x y z
N MET A 1 -5.47 44.27 26.36
CA MET A 1 -4.12 44.12 26.96
C MET A 1 -3.43 42.93 26.36
N ASN A 2 -2.19 43.02 25.94
CA ASN A 2 -1.40 41.93 25.38
C ASN A 2 -0.34 41.44 26.41
N ILE A 3 0.33 40.31 26.14
CA ILE A 3 1.30 39.72 27.06
C ILE A 3 2.49 40.63 27.41
N ARG A 4 2.88 41.55 26.49
CA ARG A 4 3.96 42.51 26.71
C ARG A 4 3.53 43.64 27.64
N GLU A 5 2.30 44.11 27.51
CA GLU A 5 1.69 45.14 28.36
C GLU A 5 1.51 44.58 29.80
N LEU A 6 1.00 43.35 29.93
CA LEU A 6 0.85 42.70 31.24
C LEU A 6 2.22 42.48 31.90
N ALA A 7 3.23 42.03 31.16
CA ALA A 7 4.57 41.80 31.65
C ALA A 7 5.21 43.11 32.16
N ALA A 8 5.02 44.21 31.44
CA ALA A 8 5.51 45.54 31.83
C ALA A 8 4.84 46.05 33.09
N GLU A 9 3.51 45.84 33.26
CA GLU A 9 2.76 46.26 34.44
C GLU A 9 3.21 45.51 35.72
N ILE A 10 3.59 44.24 35.58
CA ILE A 10 4.03 43.38 36.71
C ILE A 10 5.54 43.55 36.96
N GLY A 11 6.30 44.15 36.06
CA GLY A 11 7.74 44.28 36.14
C GLY A 11 8.51 42.96 35.91
N VAL A 12 8.04 42.14 34.99
CA VAL A 12 8.70 40.86 34.59
C VAL A 12 8.87 40.76 33.07
N SER A 13 9.65 39.81 32.61
CA SER A 13 9.78 39.58 31.16
C SER A 13 8.54 38.92 30.57
N PRO A 14 8.17 39.17 29.29
CA PRO A 14 7.11 38.44 28.60
C PRO A 14 7.34 36.92 28.61
N ALA A 15 8.61 36.49 28.61
CA ALA A 15 8.98 35.07 28.72
C ALA A 15 8.59 34.49 30.08
N THR A 16 8.78 35.26 31.18
CA THR A 16 8.39 34.86 32.55
C THR A 16 6.86 34.66 32.64
N VAL A 17 6.09 35.60 32.08
CA VAL A 17 4.61 35.46 32.02
C VAL A 17 4.22 34.21 31.20
N SER A 18 4.89 33.97 30.09
CA SER A 18 4.63 32.78 29.24
C SER A 18 4.93 31.46 29.96
N ILE A 19 5.99 31.41 30.79
CA ILE A 19 6.33 30.24 31.61
C ILE A 19 5.19 29.95 32.59
N VAL A 20 4.66 30.95 33.28
CA VAL A 20 3.57 30.80 34.24
C VAL A 20 2.26 30.40 33.56
N LEU A 21 1.92 31.02 32.41
CA LEU A 21 0.73 30.69 31.62
C LEU A 21 0.73 29.25 31.10
N ASN A 22 1.90 28.69 30.83
CA ASN A 22 2.07 27.31 30.35
C ASN A 22 2.45 26.33 31.46
N ASP A 23 2.36 26.75 32.73
CA ASP A 23 2.66 25.97 33.94
C ASP A 23 4.04 25.26 33.90
N ARG A 24 5.05 25.92 33.29
CA ARG A 24 6.41 25.38 33.19
C ARG A 24 7.22 25.68 34.46
N PRO A 25 8.19 24.82 34.83
CA PRO A 25 9.15 25.11 35.89
C PRO A 25 10.10 26.26 35.50
N GLY A 26 10.73 26.91 36.49
CA GLY A 26 11.71 27.97 36.27
C GLY A 26 11.30 29.36 36.77
N VAL A 27 10.18 29.46 37.52
CA VAL A 27 9.74 30.69 38.16
C VAL A 27 9.39 30.37 39.63
N SER A 28 9.78 31.26 40.56
CA SER A 28 9.47 31.09 41.99
C SER A 28 7.96 31.10 42.24
N GLU A 29 7.47 30.41 43.29
CA GLU A 29 6.06 30.37 43.67
C GLU A 29 5.49 31.75 43.93
N GLU A 30 6.27 32.64 44.56
CA GLU A 30 5.88 34.03 44.81
C GLU A 30 5.63 34.81 43.50
N THR A 31 6.56 34.68 42.52
CA THR A 31 6.41 35.30 41.22
C THR A 31 5.26 34.68 40.41
N ARG A 32 5.07 33.37 40.53
CA ARG A 32 3.94 32.67 39.92
C ARG A 32 2.61 33.17 40.42
N LYS A 33 2.50 33.35 41.74
CA LYS A 33 1.29 33.90 42.39
C LYS A 33 1.01 35.34 41.94
N ARG A 34 2.04 36.21 41.95
CA ARG A 34 1.92 37.61 41.47
C ARG A 34 1.40 37.70 40.05
N ILE A 35 1.90 36.87 39.17
CA ILE A 35 1.49 36.84 37.75
C ILE A 35 0.03 36.35 37.64
N LYS A 36 -0.37 35.31 38.35
CA LYS A 36 -1.74 34.81 38.35
C LYS A 36 -2.73 35.85 38.85
N ASP A 37 -2.41 36.50 39.98
CA ASP A 37 -3.27 37.54 40.59
C ASP A 37 -3.40 38.77 39.61
N ALA A 38 -2.37 39.10 38.86
CA ALA A 38 -2.43 40.18 37.90
C ALA A 38 -3.25 39.80 36.64
N ILE A 39 -3.17 38.56 36.19
CA ILE A 39 -4.01 38.04 35.10
C ILE A 39 -5.48 38.14 35.49
N ASP A 40 -5.83 37.69 36.68
CA ASP A 40 -7.21 37.70 37.20
C ASP A 40 -7.75 39.15 37.33
N LYS A 41 -6.93 40.10 37.82
CA LYS A 41 -7.31 41.49 37.97
C LYS A 41 -7.43 42.26 36.65
N SER A 42 -6.59 41.95 35.70
CA SER A 42 -6.52 42.68 34.42
C SER A 42 -7.55 42.23 33.41
N GLY A 43 -8.27 41.13 33.66
CA GLY A 43 -9.14 40.52 32.66
C GLY A 43 -8.39 40.01 31.44
N TYR A 44 -7.06 39.85 31.53
CA TYR A 44 -6.25 39.30 30.48
C TYR A 44 -6.65 37.85 30.26
N ALA A 45 -7.42 37.62 29.21
CA ALA A 45 -7.59 36.28 28.65
C ALA A 45 -6.41 35.99 27.76
N PRO A 46 -5.44 35.15 28.18
CA PRO A 46 -4.40 34.72 27.25
C PRO A 46 -5.12 34.16 26.02
N ALA A 47 -4.72 34.60 24.82
CA ALA A 47 -5.08 33.84 23.63
C ALA A 47 -4.52 32.44 23.89
N ILE A 48 -5.35 31.58 24.48
CA ILE A 48 -5.04 30.17 24.58
C ILE A 48 -4.80 29.78 23.15
N ARG A 49 -3.52 29.62 22.76
CA ARG A 49 -3.22 28.79 21.61
C ARG A 49 -3.88 27.47 21.95
N LYS A 50 -5.13 27.28 21.52
CA LYS A 50 -5.74 25.96 21.50
C LYS A 50 -4.63 25.09 20.93
N LYS A 51 -4.03 24.19 21.73
CA LYS A 51 -3.22 23.11 21.17
C LYS A 51 -4.08 22.62 20.04
N LYS A 52 -3.64 22.84 18.79
CA LYS A 52 -4.36 22.40 17.61
C LYS A 52 -4.65 20.95 17.92
N ALA A 53 -5.92 20.58 18.06
CA ALA A 53 -6.27 19.21 18.38
C ALA A 53 -5.48 18.36 17.36
N ILE A 54 -4.61 17.51 17.86
CA ILE A 54 -3.78 16.70 16.96
C ILE A 54 -4.72 15.60 16.54
N HIS A 55 -5.28 15.76 15.34
CA HIS A 55 -6.15 14.79 14.69
C HIS A 55 -5.33 13.57 14.33
N GLN A 56 -5.33 12.54 15.18
CA GLN A 56 -4.50 11.35 14.98
C GLN A 56 -5.19 10.32 14.11
N ILE A 57 -4.47 9.81 13.12
CA ILE A 57 -4.91 8.68 12.27
C ILE A 57 -3.94 7.52 12.48
N LEU A 58 -4.50 6.35 12.79
CA LEU A 58 -3.73 5.13 12.88
C LEU A 58 -3.64 4.47 11.50
N MET A 59 -2.43 4.14 11.07
CA MET A 59 -2.19 3.30 9.90
C MET A 59 -1.76 1.92 10.39
N LEU A 60 -2.61 0.91 10.18
CA LEU A 60 -2.34 -0.47 10.55
C LEU A 60 -1.78 -1.24 9.36
N LYS A 61 -0.50 -1.57 9.40
CA LYS A 61 0.11 -2.51 8.47
C LYS A 61 -0.12 -3.93 8.97
N CYS A 62 -1.11 -4.60 8.38
CA CYS A 62 -1.48 -5.97 8.73
C CYS A 62 -0.58 -6.97 7.99
N VAL A 63 0.04 -7.88 8.73
CA VAL A 63 0.92 -8.93 8.18
C VAL A 63 0.50 -10.31 8.69
N LEU A 64 0.73 -11.34 7.88
CA LEU A 64 0.46 -12.75 8.20
C LEU A 64 1.77 -13.54 8.13
N GLY A 65 2.30 -13.96 9.28
CA GLY A 65 3.47 -14.82 9.38
C GLY A 65 4.68 -14.40 8.53
N GLU A 66 5.25 -15.34 7.79
CA GLU A 66 6.24 -15.11 6.73
C GLU A 66 5.55 -14.73 5.41
N GLY A 67 4.67 -13.71 5.45
CA GLY A 67 3.80 -13.36 4.36
C GLY A 67 4.47 -12.72 3.14
N LEU A 68 3.65 -12.09 2.30
CA LEU A 68 4.05 -11.43 1.07
C LEU A 68 4.93 -10.18 1.31
N LEU A 69 4.75 -9.49 2.45
CA LEU A 69 5.44 -8.24 2.76
C LEU A 69 6.87 -8.46 3.30
N THR A 70 7.65 -9.22 2.52
CA THR A 70 9.10 -9.43 2.71
C THR A 70 9.89 -8.15 2.37
N GLU A 71 11.20 -8.15 2.62
CA GLU A 71 12.08 -7.02 2.24
C GLU A 71 11.99 -6.69 0.75
N GLU A 72 11.88 -7.71 -0.13
CA GLU A 72 11.79 -7.54 -1.58
C GLU A 72 10.50 -6.82 -2.00
N ASN A 73 9.38 -7.05 -1.29
CA ASN A 73 8.06 -6.48 -1.58
C ASN A 73 7.73 -5.22 -0.76
N GLN A 74 8.56 -4.84 0.21
CA GLN A 74 8.31 -3.66 1.05
C GLN A 74 8.19 -2.37 0.26
N GLY A 75 8.95 -2.22 -0.83
CA GLY A 75 8.92 -1.03 -1.67
C GLY A 75 7.56 -0.78 -2.32
N PHE A 76 6.79 -1.82 -2.62
CA PHE A 76 5.44 -1.67 -3.18
C PHE A 76 4.49 -1.01 -2.18
N VAL A 77 4.33 -1.59 -0.99
CA VAL A 77 3.43 -1.07 0.05
C VAL A 77 3.98 0.22 0.68
N GLY A 78 5.31 0.36 0.77
CA GLY A 78 5.97 1.56 1.27
C GLY A 78 5.54 2.82 0.53
N MET A 79 5.49 2.79 -0.81
CA MET A 79 5.04 3.94 -1.61
C MET A 79 3.56 4.31 -1.37
N ILE A 80 2.70 3.32 -1.11
CA ILE A 80 1.30 3.56 -0.75
C ILE A 80 1.22 4.25 0.62
N ILE A 81 1.96 3.73 1.60
CA ILE A 81 2.02 4.26 2.97
C ILE A 81 2.55 5.70 2.95
N ASP A 82 3.66 5.96 2.29
CA ASP A 82 4.29 7.29 2.22
C ASP A 82 3.34 8.33 1.61
N ALA A 83 2.71 8.01 0.48
CA ALA A 83 1.76 8.91 -0.17
C ALA A 83 0.51 9.16 0.69
N CYS A 84 0.06 8.14 1.42
CA CYS A 84 -1.05 8.27 2.36
C CYS A 84 -0.69 9.18 3.53
N MET A 85 0.46 8.95 4.19
CA MET A 85 0.96 9.74 5.31
C MET A 85 1.17 11.20 4.91
N GLN A 86 1.79 11.44 3.76
CA GLN A 86 1.98 12.79 3.24
C GLN A 86 0.63 13.50 3.06
N THR A 87 -0.34 12.87 2.39
CA THR A 87 -1.65 13.46 2.12
C THR A 87 -2.43 13.74 3.40
N LEU A 88 -2.38 12.84 4.39
CA LEU A 88 -2.98 13.07 5.70
C LEU A 88 -2.33 14.27 6.41
N THR A 89 -1.00 14.37 6.38
CA THR A 89 -0.26 15.47 7.00
C THR A 89 -0.60 16.81 6.35
N GLU A 90 -0.69 16.87 5.03
CA GLU A 90 -1.12 18.07 4.29
C GLU A 90 -2.54 18.51 4.67
N LYS A 91 -3.42 17.57 5.01
CA LYS A 91 -4.78 17.83 5.50
C LYS A 91 -4.85 18.16 7.00
N GLY A 92 -3.72 18.19 7.71
CA GLY A 92 -3.63 18.56 9.12
C GLY A 92 -3.79 17.41 10.12
N TYR A 93 -3.82 16.16 9.63
CA TYR A 93 -3.78 14.97 10.48
C TYR A 93 -2.36 14.60 10.86
N SER A 94 -2.22 13.80 11.93
CA SER A 94 -0.95 13.22 12.39
C SER A 94 -1.03 11.70 12.25
N PRO A 95 -0.54 11.12 11.13
CA PRO A 95 -0.58 9.68 10.93
C PRO A 95 0.48 8.97 11.77
N THR A 96 0.12 7.83 12.38
CA THR A 96 1.01 6.93 13.10
C THR A 96 0.95 5.55 12.46
N LEU A 97 2.09 4.99 12.05
CA LEU A 97 2.16 3.64 11.48
C LEU A 97 2.41 2.60 12.58
N MET A 98 1.57 1.57 12.62
CA MET A 98 1.71 0.41 13.49
C MET A 98 1.68 -0.87 12.65
N ARG A 99 2.62 -1.78 12.88
CA ARG A 99 2.60 -3.13 12.31
C ARG A 99 1.86 -4.07 13.25
N VAL A 100 0.92 -4.82 12.72
CA VAL A 100 0.11 -5.80 13.45
C VAL A 100 0.20 -7.16 12.77
N GLN A 101 0.44 -8.21 13.57
CA GLN A 101 0.46 -9.59 13.11
C GLN A 101 -0.93 -10.22 13.33
N LEU A 102 -1.65 -10.51 12.23
CA LEU A 102 -3.06 -10.94 12.29
C LEU A 102 -3.27 -12.44 12.55
N ASP A 103 -2.21 -13.23 12.61
CA ASP A 103 -2.26 -14.67 12.97
C ASP A 103 -2.36 -14.90 14.48
N THR A 104 -2.20 -13.86 15.30
CA THR A 104 -2.32 -13.91 16.74
C THR A 104 -3.72 -13.44 17.17
N GLU A 105 -4.48 -14.31 17.81
CA GLU A 105 -5.81 -13.99 18.34
C GLU A 105 -5.71 -12.84 19.36
N GLY A 106 -6.63 -11.87 19.27
CA GLY A 106 -6.69 -10.73 20.20
C GLY A 106 -5.71 -9.59 19.92
N MET A 107 -4.94 -9.61 18.81
CA MET A 107 -3.97 -8.55 18.51
C MET A 107 -4.59 -7.15 18.39
N LEU A 108 -5.82 -7.04 17.88
CA LEU A 108 -6.53 -5.74 17.81
C LEU A 108 -7.04 -5.28 19.17
N ASP A 109 -7.22 -6.20 20.13
CA ASP A 109 -7.78 -5.89 21.46
C ASP A 109 -6.79 -5.09 22.33
N HIS A 110 -5.51 -5.02 21.95
CA HIS A 110 -4.47 -4.25 22.64
C HIS A 110 -4.27 -2.84 22.08
N ILE A 111 -5.03 -2.47 21.04
CA ILE A 111 -4.92 -1.16 20.40
C ILE A 111 -5.87 -0.18 21.09
N GLU A 112 -5.35 0.92 21.62
CA GLU A 112 -6.14 1.99 22.24
C GLU A 112 -6.72 2.88 21.12
N PHE A 113 -7.80 2.41 20.48
CA PHE A 113 -8.42 3.08 19.36
C PHE A 113 -8.96 4.46 19.69
N GLU A 114 -9.33 4.72 20.95
CA GLU A 114 -9.83 6.00 21.43
C GLU A 114 -8.83 7.16 21.28
N LYS A 115 -7.56 6.87 21.05
CA LYS A 115 -6.52 7.87 20.76
C LYS A 115 -6.58 8.39 19.33
N TYR A 116 -7.32 7.73 18.45
CA TYR A 116 -7.36 8.00 17.02
C TYR A 116 -8.77 8.35 16.55
N GLU A 117 -8.86 9.20 15.53
CA GLU A 117 -10.13 9.55 14.92
C GLU A 117 -10.55 8.56 13.83
N GLY A 118 -9.57 7.88 13.23
CA GLY A 118 -9.81 6.89 12.19
C GLY A 118 -8.61 5.98 11.96
N VAL A 119 -8.84 4.90 11.21
CA VAL A 119 -7.84 3.87 10.89
C VAL A 119 -7.73 3.67 9.39
N ILE A 120 -6.51 3.65 8.85
CA ILE A 120 -6.22 3.15 7.51
C ILE A 120 -5.58 1.78 7.66
N VAL A 121 -6.25 0.76 7.15
CA VAL A 121 -5.80 -0.64 7.21
C VAL A 121 -5.09 -1.00 5.92
N ILE A 122 -3.78 -1.23 5.98
CA ILE A 122 -3.02 -1.79 4.85
C ILE A 122 -3.27 -3.30 4.85
N ALA A 123 -4.08 -3.74 3.90
CA ALA A 123 -4.76 -5.03 3.92
C ALA A 123 -4.23 -6.02 2.87
N THR A 124 -3.03 -5.77 2.31
CA THR A 124 -2.41 -6.56 1.22
C THR A 124 -2.42 -8.06 1.50
N GLU A 125 -2.13 -8.47 2.74
CA GLU A 125 -2.06 -9.89 3.13
C GLU A 125 -3.35 -10.42 3.79
N ILE A 126 -4.36 -9.57 4.03
CA ILE A 126 -5.59 -10.00 4.70
C ILE A 126 -6.39 -10.91 3.76
N GLN A 127 -6.64 -12.12 4.21
CA GLN A 127 -7.45 -13.14 3.52
C GLN A 127 -8.92 -13.06 3.97
N GLU A 128 -9.83 -13.67 3.22
CA GLU A 128 -11.28 -13.63 3.48
C GLU A 128 -11.64 -14.06 4.91
N LYS A 129 -10.95 -15.08 5.44
CA LYS A 129 -11.14 -15.58 6.82
C LYS A 129 -10.88 -14.52 7.91
N GLN A 130 -10.05 -13.50 7.61
CA GLN A 130 -9.75 -12.41 8.55
C GLN A 130 -10.63 -11.16 8.35
N PHE A 131 -11.44 -11.06 7.29
CA PHE A 131 -12.23 -9.85 7.02
C PHE A 131 -13.08 -9.43 8.22
N LYS A 132 -13.73 -10.38 8.89
CA LYS A 132 -14.59 -10.12 10.06
C LYS A 132 -13.81 -9.62 11.28
N MET A 133 -12.50 -9.85 11.36
CA MET A 133 -11.69 -9.32 12.47
C MET A 133 -11.69 -7.79 12.48
N LEU A 134 -11.83 -7.16 11.31
CA LEU A 134 -11.87 -5.69 11.21
C LEU A 134 -13.14 -5.08 11.81
N GLU A 135 -14.19 -5.87 12.05
CA GLU A 135 -15.40 -5.42 12.79
C GLU A 135 -15.10 -5.02 14.24
N LYS A 136 -13.98 -5.49 14.79
CA LYS A 136 -13.48 -5.09 16.12
C LYS A 136 -12.92 -3.67 16.14
N ILE A 137 -12.70 -3.02 15.00
CA ILE A 137 -12.26 -1.62 14.95
C ILE A 137 -13.46 -0.71 15.23
N PRO A 138 -13.51 -0.03 16.40
CA PRO A 138 -14.72 0.68 16.83
C PRO A 138 -14.88 2.08 16.24
N ILE A 139 -13.91 2.54 15.44
CA ILE A 139 -13.85 3.87 14.82
C ILE A 139 -13.84 3.77 13.29
N PRO A 140 -14.10 4.86 12.55
CA PRO A 140 -14.08 4.85 11.10
C PRO A 140 -12.77 4.28 10.53
N PHE A 141 -12.85 3.38 9.54
CA PHE A 141 -11.66 2.86 8.87
C PHE A 141 -11.83 2.75 7.35
N VAL A 142 -10.70 2.77 6.63
CA VAL A 142 -10.60 2.55 5.19
C VAL A 142 -9.57 1.45 4.94
N CYS A 143 -9.95 0.42 4.17
CA CYS A 143 -9.03 -0.63 3.74
C CYS A 143 -8.26 -0.22 2.49
N VAL A 144 -6.99 -0.59 2.43
CA VAL A 144 -6.11 -0.26 1.31
C VAL A 144 -5.47 -1.55 0.77
N ASP A 145 -5.39 -1.64 -0.54
CA ASP A 145 -4.80 -2.75 -1.29
C ASP A 145 -5.53 -4.10 -1.10
N ASN A 146 -6.82 -4.02 -0.75
CA ASN A 146 -7.74 -5.16 -0.71
C ASN A 146 -9.18 -4.65 -0.83
N MET A 147 -9.96 -5.21 -1.74
CA MET A 147 -11.33 -4.77 -2.00
C MET A 147 -12.37 -5.41 -1.08
N MET A 148 -11.95 -6.33 -0.21
CA MET A 148 -12.82 -6.99 0.78
C MET A 148 -14.17 -7.42 0.18
N PRO A 149 -14.21 -8.37 -0.77
CA PRO A 149 -15.47 -8.81 -1.38
C PRO A 149 -16.43 -9.33 -0.30
N GLY A 150 -17.71 -9.08 -0.47
CA GLY A 150 -18.73 -9.47 0.51
C GLY A 150 -18.83 -8.59 1.76
N MET A 151 -17.86 -7.70 2.02
CA MET A 151 -17.89 -6.80 3.17
C MET A 151 -18.29 -5.38 2.77
N GLU A 152 -19.06 -4.73 3.66
CA GLU A 152 -19.48 -3.34 3.49
C GLU A 152 -18.45 -2.36 4.09
N TYR A 153 -17.21 -2.40 3.60
CA TYR A 153 -16.14 -1.49 4.03
C TYR A 153 -15.80 -0.47 2.94
N SER A 154 -15.27 0.68 3.33
CA SER A 154 -14.63 1.59 2.40
C SER A 154 -13.27 1.01 2.01
N CYS A 155 -13.01 0.86 0.71
CA CYS A 155 -11.78 0.25 0.22
C CYS A 155 -11.18 1.06 -0.93
N VAL A 156 -9.85 1.07 -1.01
CA VAL A 156 -9.10 1.58 -2.16
C VAL A 156 -8.09 0.51 -2.56
N GLY A 157 -8.20 0.01 -3.77
CA GLY A 157 -7.34 -1.08 -4.24
C GLY A 157 -7.00 -0.96 -5.72
N ILE A 158 -6.30 -1.97 -6.19
CA ILE A 158 -5.89 -2.11 -7.59
C ILE A 158 -7.09 -2.58 -8.42
N ASP A 159 -7.25 -2.03 -9.62
CA ASP A 159 -8.11 -2.63 -10.62
C ASP A 159 -7.39 -3.78 -11.32
N ASN A 160 -7.31 -4.93 -10.62
CA ASN A 160 -6.60 -6.10 -11.11
C ASN A 160 -7.18 -6.59 -12.44
N GLU A 161 -8.50 -6.49 -12.63
CA GLU A 161 -9.17 -6.95 -13.84
C GLU A 161 -8.73 -6.15 -15.06
N GLU A 162 -8.81 -4.82 -15.00
CA GLU A 162 -8.39 -3.95 -16.10
C GLU A 162 -6.88 -4.05 -16.35
N ASN A 163 -6.09 -4.16 -15.28
CA ASN A 163 -4.64 -4.24 -15.39
C ASN A 163 -4.16 -5.55 -16.05
N VAL A 164 -4.79 -6.67 -15.74
CA VAL A 164 -4.52 -7.95 -16.45
C VAL A 164 -5.01 -7.88 -17.90
N ARG A 165 -6.17 -7.26 -18.14
CA ARG A 165 -6.72 -7.06 -19.48
C ARG A 165 -5.69 -6.39 -20.40
N ILE A 166 -5.12 -5.25 -20.00
CA ILE A 166 -4.16 -4.50 -20.82
C ILE A 166 -2.85 -5.28 -21.06
N ALA A 167 -2.41 -6.12 -20.11
CA ALA A 167 -1.23 -6.96 -20.28
C ALA A 167 -1.47 -8.06 -21.32
N LEU A 168 -2.61 -8.75 -21.26
CA LEU A 168 -2.93 -9.85 -22.16
C LEU A 168 -3.33 -9.33 -23.58
N GLU A 169 -4.02 -8.20 -23.65
CA GLU A 169 -4.28 -7.52 -24.91
C GLU A 169 -2.97 -7.22 -25.65
N TYR A 170 -1.97 -6.67 -24.94
CA TYR A 170 -0.66 -6.40 -25.53
C TYR A 170 0.06 -7.67 -25.95
N ALA A 171 -0.03 -8.76 -25.18
CA ALA A 171 0.55 -10.05 -25.58
C ALA A 171 -0.09 -10.55 -26.90
N ALA A 172 -1.41 -10.46 -27.04
CA ALA A 172 -2.12 -10.81 -28.26
C ALA A 172 -1.76 -9.89 -29.45
N GLU A 173 -1.65 -8.58 -29.22
CA GLU A 173 -1.19 -7.60 -30.22
C GLU A 173 0.25 -7.85 -30.67
N CYS A 174 1.11 -8.38 -29.80
CA CYS A 174 2.45 -8.81 -30.16
C CYS A 174 2.47 -10.06 -31.03
N GLY A 175 1.33 -10.75 -31.22
CA GLY A 175 1.17 -11.92 -32.07
C GLY A 175 1.31 -13.26 -31.36
N TYR A 176 1.49 -13.27 -30.03
CA TYR A 176 1.51 -14.52 -29.25
C TYR A 176 0.15 -15.22 -29.34
N LYS A 177 0.19 -16.55 -29.44
CA LYS A 177 -1.01 -17.41 -29.51
C LYS A 177 -1.15 -18.33 -28.33
N ARG A 178 -0.05 -18.59 -27.61
CA ARG A 178 -0.01 -19.38 -26.38
C ARG A 178 0.69 -18.56 -25.31
N ILE A 179 0.13 -18.57 -24.09
CA ILE A 179 0.65 -17.84 -22.95
C ILE A 179 0.65 -18.74 -21.72
N GLY A 180 1.76 -18.74 -20.98
CA GLY A 180 1.86 -19.36 -19.67
C GLY A 180 1.56 -18.35 -18.55
N TYR A 181 1.34 -18.88 -17.36
CA TYR A 181 1.03 -18.10 -16.18
C TYR A 181 2.00 -18.40 -15.03
N LEU A 182 2.82 -17.42 -14.68
CA LEU A 182 3.68 -17.45 -13.49
C LEU A 182 2.89 -16.92 -12.29
N LYS A 183 2.16 -17.82 -11.65
CA LYS A 183 1.23 -17.54 -10.58
C LYS A 183 1.96 -17.46 -9.24
N SER A 184 1.53 -16.57 -8.36
CA SER A 184 1.99 -16.57 -6.97
C SER A 184 1.50 -17.80 -6.22
N SER A 185 2.40 -18.46 -5.49
CA SER A 185 2.03 -19.51 -4.54
C SER A 185 1.44 -18.97 -3.24
N TYR A 186 1.48 -17.65 -3.03
CA TYR A 186 0.92 -16.99 -1.87
C TYR A 186 -0.56 -16.68 -2.08
N ASP A 187 -1.37 -17.05 -1.10
CA ASP A 187 -2.82 -16.80 -1.11
C ASP A 187 -3.14 -15.36 -0.67
N ALA A 188 -3.44 -14.50 -1.64
CA ALA A 188 -3.85 -13.12 -1.43
C ALA A 188 -4.97 -12.72 -2.40
N GLN A 189 -5.89 -11.87 -1.94
CA GLN A 189 -7.05 -11.42 -2.71
C GLN A 189 -6.68 -10.84 -4.08
N ASN A 190 -5.61 -10.05 -4.15
CA ASN A 190 -5.13 -9.49 -5.42
C ASN A 190 -4.69 -10.56 -6.42
N PHE A 191 -4.03 -11.62 -5.97
CA PHE A 191 -3.61 -12.73 -6.85
C PHE A 191 -4.79 -13.58 -7.31
N GLU A 192 -5.79 -13.80 -6.46
CA GLU A 192 -7.03 -14.45 -6.89
C GLU A 192 -7.77 -13.63 -7.97
N GLU A 193 -7.85 -12.31 -7.80
CA GLU A 193 -8.46 -11.43 -8.80
C GLU A 193 -7.68 -11.47 -10.11
N ARG A 194 -6.34 -11.45 -10.08
CA ARG A 194 -5.46 -11.56 -11.27
C ARG A 194 -5.63 -12.92 -11.94
N THR A 195 -5.70 -14.01 -11.17
CA THR A 195 -5.96 -15.36 -11.72
C THR A 195 -7.28 -15.42 -12.48
N ARG A 196 -8.37 -14.92 -11.89
CA ARG A 196 -9.68 -14.88 -12.57
C ARG A 196 -9.65 -14.04 -13.84
N ALA A 197 -9.00 -12.88 -13.77
CA ALA A 197 -8.84 -11.98 -14.91
C ALA A 197 -7.97 -12.61 -16.00
N PHE A 198 -6.88 -13.29 -15.64
CA PHE A 198 -5.98 -13.95 -16.58
C PHE A 198 -6.74 -14.95 -17.46
N TYR A 199 -7.47 -15.90 -16.88
CA TYR A 199 -8.21 -16.88 -17.68
C TYR A 199 -9.31 -16.25 -18.52
N ARG A 200 -10.05 -15.27 -17.96
CA ARG A 200 -11.10 -14.56 -18.70
C ARG A 200 -10.55 -13.85 -19.92
N PHE A 201 -9.44 -13.13 -19.81
CA PHE A 201 -8.89 -12.35 -20.91
C PHE A 201 -8.00 -13.18 -21.84
N ALA A 202 -7.41 -14.27 -21.37
CA ALA A 202 -6.76 -15.25 -22.27
C ALA A 202 -7.79 -15.84 -23.25
N GLU A 203 -8.97 -16.23 -22.76
CA GLU A 203 -10.08 -16.70 -23.61
C GLU A 203 -10.54 -15.60 -24.58
N MET A 204 -10.78 -14.37 -24.09
CA MET A 204 -11.25 -13.23 -24.87
C MET A 204 -10.30 -12.89 -26.04
N TYR A 205 -8.98 -12.94 -25.79
CA TYR A 205 -7.96 -12.62 -26.79
C TYR A 205 -7.45 -13.85 -27.56
N HIS A 206 -8.10 -15.00 -27.39
CA HIS A 206 -7.75 -16.27 -28.08
C HIS A 206 -6.29 -16.69 -27.83
N LEU A 207 -5.80 -16.50 -26.61
CA LEU A 207 -4.52 -16.99 -26.13
C LEU A 207 -4.72 -18.40 -25.56
N GLU A 208 -4.04 -19.39 -26.16
CA GLU A 208 -4.05 -20.75 -25.62
C GLU A 208 -3.34 -20.80 -24.27
N VAL A 209 -3.98 -21.36 -23.26
CA VAL A 209 -3.41 -21.63 -21.93
C VAL A 209 -3.54 -23.12 -21.65
N LYS A 210 -2.42 -23.82 -21.52
CA LYS A 210 -2.43 -25.22 -21.10
C LYS A 210 -2.27 -25.32 -19.60
N LYS A 211 -2.78 -26.38 -19.01
CA LYS A 211 -2.70 -26.59 -17.55
C LYS A 211 -1.25 -26.67 -17.04
N GLU A 212 -0.38 -27.29 -17.81
CA GLU A 212 1.06 -27.40 -17.56
C GLU A 212 1.82 -26.07 -17.68
N ASP A 213 1.20 -25.05 -18.28
CA ASP A 213 1.76 -23.71 -18.42
C ASP A 213 1.45 -22.80 -17.22
N GLU A 214 0.65 -23.28 -16.25
CA GLU A 214 0.45 -22.60 -14.97
C GLU A 214 1.49 -23.07 -13.96
N ILE A 215 2.40 -22.18 -13.59
CA ILE A 215 3.53 -22.46 -12.71
C ILE A 215 3.39 -21.63 -11.45
N ALA A 216 3.17 -22.31 -10.32
CA ALA A 216 3.11 -21.64 -9.03
C ALA A 216 4.53 -21.36 -8.51
N LEU A 217 4.83 -20.07 -8.28
CA LEU A 217 6.14 -19.60 -7.82
C LEU A 217 6.01 -18.76 -6.55
N THR A 218 7.00 -18.84 -5.70
CA THR A 218 7.06 -18.01 -4.50
C THR A 218 7.36 -16.54 -4.88
N SER A 219 6.65 -15.57 -4.27
CA SER A 219 6.90 -14.13 -4.45
C SER A 219 8.19 -13.67 -3.76
N SER A 220 9.29 -14.33 -4.07
CA SER A 220 10.68 -13.99 -3.73
C SER A 220 11.53 -14.26 -4.95
N MET A 221 12.37 -13.31 -5.35
CA MET A 221 13.14 -13.41 -6.58
C MET A 221 14.04 -14.65 -6.61
N MET A 222 14.69 -14.97 -5.50
CA MET A 222 15.58 -16.12 -5.43
C MET A 222 14.84 -17.45 -5.37
N LYS A 223 13.73 -17.53 -4.63
CA LYS A 223 12.91 -18.76 -4.60
C LYS A 223 12.27 -19.00 -5.97
N ALA A 224 11.66 -17.98 -6.58
CA ALA A 224 11.11 -18.07 -7.93
C ALA A 224 12.15 -18.51 -8.97
N PHE A 225 13.40 -18.03 -8.84
CA PHE A 225 14.50 -18.49 -9.70
C PHE A 225 14.77 -19.98 -9.55
N GLU A 226 14.90 -20.49 -8.32
CA GLU A 226 15.19 -21.92 -8.09
C GLU A 226 13.99 -22.81 -8.49
N GLU A 227 12.76 -22.41 -8.18
CA GLU A 227 11.54 -23.13 -8.55
C GLU A 227 11.38 -23.16 -10.09
N MET A 228 11.61 -22.04 -10.77
CA MET A 228 11.55 -21.98 -12.24
C MET A 228 12.65 -22.82 -12.89
N LYS A 229 13.84 -22.91 -12.32
CA LYS A 229 14.89 -23.83 -12.81
C LYS A 229 14.42 -25.27 -12.80
N ILE A 230 13.78 -25.71 -11.69
CA ILE A 230 13.26 -27.07 -11.57
C ILE A 230 12.23 -27.35 -12.67
N TYR A 231 11.35 -26.37 -12.95
CA TYR A 231 10.40 -26.48 -14.05
C TYR A 231 11.12 -26.64 -15.41
N LEU A 232 12.10 -25.79 -15.70
CA LEU A 232 12.85 -25.82 -16.95
C LEU A 232 13.70 -27.09 -17.11
N ASP A 233 14.13 -27.71 -16.02
CA ASP A 233 14.87 -28.99 -16.03
C ASP A 233 14.00 -30.21 -16.37
N SER A 234 12.68 -30.07 -16.20
CA SER A 234 11.71 -31.14 -16.43
C SER A 234 10.95 -31.01 -17.77
N HIS A 235 11.22 -29.96 -18.57
CA HIS A 235 10.53 -29.69 -19.83
C HIS A 235 11.51 -29.42 -20.96
N GLU A 236 11.22 -29.92 -22.15
CA GLU A 236 11.97 -29.59 -23.36
C GLU A 236 11.64 -28.16 -23.83
N LYS A 237 12.56 -27.55 -24.58
CA LYS A 237 12.42 -26.15 -25.03
C LYS A 237 11.13 -25.91 -25.82
N GLU A 238 10.71 -26.87 -26.61
CA GLU A 238 9.52 -26.82 -27.46
C GLU A 238 8.21 -26.89 -26.68
N GLU A 239 8.26 -27.38 -25.46
CA GLU A 239 7.10 -27.48 -24.56
C GLU A 239 6.83 -26.13 -23.86
N ILE A 240 7.85 -25.30 -23.72
CA ILE A 240 7.75 -24.00 -23.03
C ILE A 240 6.89 -23.02 -23.84
N PRO A 241 5.88 -22.35 -23.23
CA PRO A 241 5.11 -21.32 -23.92
C PRO A 241 5.98 -20.12 -24.31
N PRO A 242 5.74 -19.53 -25.51
CA PRO A 242 6.58 -18.44 -26.02
C PRO A 242 6.40 -17.11 -25.28
N CYS A 243 5.39 -17.02 -24.41
CA CYS A 243 5.10 -15.84 -23.59
C CYS A 243 4.57 -16.25 -22.22
N PHE A 244 4.91 -15.48 -21.20
CA PHE A 244 4.35 -15.64 -19.86
C PHE A 244 3.81 -14.31 -19.32
N PHE A 245 2.67 -14.38 -18.63
CA PHE A 245 2.22 -13.36 -17.70
C PHE A 245 2.63 -13.76 -16.27
N ALA A 246 3.15 -12.82 -15.49
CA ALA A 246 3.52 -13.05 -14.10
C ALA A 246 2.67 -12.22 -13.15
N ASP A 247 2.26 -12.81 -12.04
CA ASP A 247 1.44 -12.17 -11.00
C ASP A 247 2.06 -10.89 -10.42
N ASN A 248 3.40 -10.86 -10.34
CA ASN A 248 4.14 -9.65 -10.00
C ASN A 248 5.55 -9.65 -10.61
N ASP A 249 6.21 -8.51 -10.53
CA ASP A 249 7.55 -8.33 -11.11
C ASP A 249 8.63 -9.14 -10.38
N ILE A 250 8.47 -9.42 -9.09
CA ILE A 250 9.43 -10.24 -8.33
C ILE A 250 9.47 -11.67 -8.88
N ILE A 251 8.30 -12.26 -9.12
CA ILE A 251 8.18 -13.56 -9.77
C ILE A 251 8.76 -13.50 -11.20
N ALA A 252 8.39 -12.47 -11.97
CA ALA A 252 8.87 -12.28 -13.34
C ALA A 252 10.41 -12.22 -13.42
N LEU A 253 11.03 -11.44 -12.52
CA LEU A 253 12.50 -11.28 -12.47
C LEU A 253 13.21 -12.58 -12.07
N GLY A 254 12.65 -13.34 -11.12
CA GLY A 254 13.14 -14.66 -10.76
C GLY A 254 13.10 -15.63 -11.93
N ALA A 255 11.97 -15.69 -12.64
CA ALA A 255 11.79 -16.52 -13.84
C ALA A 255 12.74 -16.08 -14.97
N MET A 256 12.87 -14.78 -15.25
CA MET A 256 13.80 -14.25 -16.25
C MET A 256 15.25 -14.68 -15.96
N LYS A 257 15.65 -14.66 -14.69
CA LYS A 257 16.97 -15.14 -14.26
C LYS A 257 17.14 -16.64 -14.56
N ALA A 258 16.08 -17.46 -14.32
CA ALA A 258 16.11 -18.90 -14.59
C ALA A 258 16.20 -19.19 -16.10
N PHE A 259 15.40 -18.53 -16.92
CA PHE A 259 15.46 -18.64 -18.38
C PHE A 259 16.86 -18.32 -18.91
N ARG A 260 17.46 -17.21 -18.48
CA ARG A 260 18.82 -16.86 -18.89
C ARG A 260 19.88 -17.86 -18.41
N HIS A 261 19.71 -18.39 -17.21
CA HIS A 261 20.60 -19.44 -16.67
C HIS A 261 20.56 -20.72 -17.53
N ARG A 262 19.42 -20.98 -18.20
CA ARG A 262 19.23 -22.08 -19.15
C ARG A 262 19.47 -21.68 -20.62
N ASN A 263 20.13 -20.54 -20.85
CA ASN A 263 20.48 -20.02 -22.17
C ASN A 263 19.28 -19.69 -23.08
N TYR A 264 18.11 -19.39 -22.50
CA TYR A 264 17.01 -18.81 -23.28
C TYR A 264 17.30 -17.33 -23.55
N GLU A 265 17.00 -16.87 -24.73
CA GLU A 265 17.02 -15.46 -25.10
C GLU A 265 15.66 -14.82 -24.86
N ILE A 266 15.62 -13.77 -24.03
CA ILE A 266 14.43 -12.98 -23.80
C ILE A 266 14.55 -11.69 -24.61
N PRO A 267 13.62 -11.38 -25.52
CA PRO A 267 12.33 -12.01 -25.79
C PRO A 267 12.32 -12.97 -26.96
N ALA A 268 13.48 -13.42 -27.49
CA ALA A 268 13.54 -14.19 -28.73
C ALA A 268 12.95 -15.61 -28.58
N ASP A 269 13.33 -16.33 -27.54
CA ASP A 269 12.83 -17.67 -27.24
C ASP A 269 11.57 -17.60 -26.36
N VAL A 270 11.54 -16.70 -25.36
CA VAL A 270 10.45 -16.55 -24.41
C VAL A 270 10.26 -15.08 -24.03
N ALA A 271 9.04 -14.59 -24.07
CA ALA A 271 8.69 -13.24 -23.62
C ALA A 271 8.03 -13.29 -22.24
N ILE A 272 8.16 -12.19 -21.50
CA ILE A 272 7.56 -12.09 -20.16
C ILE A 272 6.96 -10.70 -19.97
N VAL A 273 5.71 -10.66 -19.48
CA VAL A 273 5.06 -9.45 -18.99
C VAL A 273 4.80 -9.59 -17.50
N GLY A 274 5.22 -8.60 -16.73
CA GLY A 274 5.08 -8.53 -15.29
C GLY A 274 3.90 -7.67 -14.83
N PHE A 275 3.89 -7.39 -13.52
CA PHE A 275 2.89 -6.57 -12.86
C PHE A 275 3.53 -5.87 -11.64
N ASP A 276 3.27 -4.61 -11.42
CA ASP A 276 3.65 -3.67 -10.35
C ASP A 276 4.55 -2.52 -10.78
N ASP A 277 5.43 -2.68 -11.76
CA ASP A 277 6.48 -1.74 -12.18
C ASP A 277 7.38 -1.32 -11.01
N ILE A 278 8.03 -2.32 -10.38
CA ILE A 278 9.04 -2.04 -9.36
C ILE A 278 10.34 -1.51 -10.00
N PRO A 279 11.20 -0.79 -9.26
CA PRO A 279 12.42 -0.19 -9.83
C PRO A 279 13.35 -1.18 -10.55
N TYR A 280 13.42 -2.42 -10.08
CA TYR A 280 14.24 -3.47 -10.70
C TYR A 280 13.79 -3.83 -12.11
N SER A 281 12.52 -3.66 -12.46
CA SER A 281 11.94 -3.97 -13.76
C SER A 281 12.52 -3.09 -14.89
N ALA A 282 12.91 -1.86 -14.55
CA ALA A 282 13.53 -0.94 -15.49
C ALA A 282 15.03 -1.19 -15.71
N VAL A 283 15.74 -1.68 -14.68
CA VAL A 283 17.22 -1.80 -14.71
C VAL A 283 17.71 -3.21 -14.99
N CYS A 284 16.85 -4.22 -14.95
CA CYS A 284 17.21 -5.58 -15.35
C CYS A 284 17.51 -5.67 -16.85
N SER A 285 18.21 -6.70 -17.29
CA SER A 285 18.54 -6.93 -18.71
C SER A 285 18.10 -8.32 -19.15
N PRO A 286 17.16 -8.40 -20.15
CA PRO A 286 16.40 -7.29 -20.73
C PRO A 286 15.47 -6.63 -19.71
N SER A 287 15.09 -5.36 -19.94
CA SER A 287 14.16 -4.65 -19.07
C SER A 287 12.74 -5.20 -19.20
N LEU A 288 12.04 -5.32 -18.07
CA LEU A 288 10.74 -6.00 -17.99
C LEU A 288 9.59 -5.09 -18.44
N THR A 289 8.84 -5.52 -19.45
CA THR A 289 7.51 -5.00 -19.78
C THR A 289 6.56 -5.39 -18.64
N THR A 290 5.84 -4.43 -18.09
CA THR A 290 5.03 -4.66 -16.90
C THR A 290 3.87 -3.69 -16.81
N VAL A 291 2.86 -4.01 -16.00
CA VAL A 291 1.79 -3.08 -15.67
C VAL A 291 2.20 -2.22 -14.47
N GLN A 292 2.26 -0.92 -14.68
CA GLN A 292 2.54 0.03 -13.61
C GLN A 292 1.31 0.25 -12.73
N VAL A 293 1.39 -0.16 -11.48
CA VAL A 293 0.38 0.14 -10.47
C VAL A 293 0.60 1.55 -9.91
N SER A 294 -0.45 2.36 -9.91
CA SER A 294 -0.43 3.74 -9.41
C SER A 294 -0.43 3.81 -7.87
N ARG A 295 0.61 3.24 -7.23
CA ARG A 295 0.75 3.10 -5.76
C ARG A 295 0.53 4.40 -5.00
N GLN A 296 1.15 5.48 -5.46
CA GLN A 296 0.99 6.80 -4.83
C GLN A 296 -0.44 7.32 -4.94
N LEU A 297 -1.15 7.05 -6.05
CA LEU A 297 -2.54 7.45 -6.21
C LEU A 297 -3.44 6.67 -5.25
N ILE A 298 -3.20 5.36 -5.07
CA ILE A 298 -3.90 4.53 -4.08
C ILE A 298 -3.79 5.15 -2.69
N GLY A 299 -2.57 5.49 -2.24
CA GLY A 299 -2.34 6.13 -0.94
C GLY A 299 -3.05 7.47 -0.80
N ARG A 300 -2.96 8.34 -1.83
CA ARG A 300 -3.65 9.65 -1.82
C ARG A 300 -5.16 9.51 -1.76
N VAL A 301 -5.74 8.59 -2.52
CA VAL A 301 -7.20 8.36 -2.53
C VAL A 301 -7.66 7.82 -1.19
N ALA A 302 -6.93 6.88 -0.58
CA ALA A 302 -7.25 6.35 0.75
C ALA A 302 -7.26 7.45 1.83
N ALA A 303 -6.25 8.31 1.82
CA ALA A 303 -6.17 9.46 2.73
C ALA A 303 -7.33 10.46 2.54
N ARG A 304 -7.73 10.70 1.28
CA ARG A 304 -8.90 11.55 0.96
C ARG A 304 -10.20 10.93 1.45
N GLN A 305 -10.42 9.65 1.16
CA GLN A 305 -11.62 8.94 1.63
C GLN A 305 -11.72 8.95 3.16
N MET A 306 -10.60 8.74 3.88
CA MET A 306 -10.58 8.84 5.34
C MET A 306 -10.95 10.24 5.80
N SER A 307 -10.34 11.27 5.22
CA SER A 307 -10.64 12.67 5.57
C SER A 307 -12.11 13.04 5.33
N GLU A 308 -12.68 12.63 4.20
CA GLU A 308 -14.08 12.87 3.87
C GLU A 308 -15.02 12.16 4.85
N ARG A 309 -14.70 10.90 5.19
CA ARG A 309 -15.48 10.12 6.15
C ARG A 309 -15.50 10.70 7.55
N LEU A 310 -14.41 11.37 7.97
CA LEU A 310 -14.34 12.03 9.29
C LEU A 310 -15.07 13.37 9.33
N LEU A 311 -15.29 14.00 8.17
CA LEU A 311 -15.99 15.29 8.07
C LEU A 311 -17.50 15.13 7.88
N ASP A 312 -17.96 13.97 7.40
CA ASP A 312 -19.36 13.70 7.10
C ASP A 312 -19.82 12.41 7.78
N GLU A 313 -20.65 12.53 8.81
CA GLU A 313 -21.24 11.40 9.54
C GLU A 313 -22.17 10.53 8.66
N GLN A 314 -22.70 11.10 7.56
CA GLN A 314 -23.54 10.39 6.59
C GLN A 314 -22.73 9.80 5.43
N TYR A 315 -21.40 9.85 5.50
CA TYR A 315 -20.52 9.34 4.45
C TYR A 315 -20.80 7.86 4.15
N LYS A 316 -21.17 7.59 2.91
CA LYS A 316 -21.43 6.23 2.45
C LYS A 316 -20.12 5.48 2.24
N LYS A 317 -20.14 4.18 2.49
CA LYS A 317 -18.99 3.30 2.22
C LYS A 317 -18.74 3.23 0.71
N VAL A 318 -17.50 3.49 0.29
CA VAL A 318 -17.10 3.57 -1.13
C VAL A 318 -15.95 2.61 -1.38
N LYS A 319 -16.05 1.84 -2.46
CA LYS A 319 -14.98 0.99 -2.99
C LYS A 319 -14.44 1.61 -4.27
N THR A 320 -13.15 1.98 -4.27
CA THR A 320 -12.46 2.61 -5.40
C THR A 320 -11.39 1.69 -5.92
N LYS A 321 -11.46 1.33 -7.21
CA LYS A 321 -10.40 0.63 -7.93
C LYS A 321 -9.57 1.62 -8.73
N ILE A 322 -8.25 1.44 -8.73
CA ILE A 322 -7.28 2.31 -9.43
C ILE A 322 -6.64 1.50 -10.55
N SER A 323 -6.90 1.89 -11.78
CA SER A 323 -6.27 1.30 -12.95
C SER A 323 -4.83 1.75 -13.11
N GLY A 324 -4.02 0.89 -13.70
CA GLY A 324 -2.62 1.14 -14.04
C GLY A 324 -2.42 1.43 -15.53
N ASN A 325 -1.16 1.42 -15.94
CA ASN A 325 -0.77 1.56 -17.35
C ASN A 325 0.27 0.50 -17.73
N LEU A 326 0.23 0.03 -18.96
CA LEU A 326 1.29 -0.84 -19.47
C LEU A 326 2.56 -0.03 -19.76
N VAL A 327 3.68 -0.47 -19.21
CA VAL A 327 5.02 0.07 -19.48
C VAL A 327 5.76 -0.92 -20.37
N VAL A 328 5.78 -0.64 -21.66
CA VAL A 328 6.44 -1.49 -22.65
C VAL A 328 7.95 -1.33 -22.57
N ARG A 329 8.66 -2.45 -22.43
CA ARG A 329 10.12 -2.54 -22.39
C ARG A 329 10.60 -3.66 -23.31
N THR A 330 11.80 -4.21 -23.04
CA THR A 330 12.49 -5.12 -23.96
C THR A 330 12.24 -6.61 -23.72
N SER A 331 11.50 -6.99 -22.66
CA SER A 331 11.14 -8.40 -22.37
C SER A 331 10.00 -8.94 -23.25
N MET A 332 9.39 -8.08 -24.06
CA MET A 332 8.35 -8.43 -25.03
C MET A 332 8.75 -7.96 -26.42
N LYS A 333 8.27 -8.65 -27.46
CA LYS A 333 8.58 -8.37 -28.87
C LYS A 333 7.33 -8.50 -29.71
N LYS A 334 7.06 -7.50 -30.59
CA LYS A 334 6.02 -7.64 -31.60
C LYS A 334 6.56 -8.56 -32.74
N TYR A 335 5.81 -9.64 -33.01
CA TYR A 335 5.99 -10.38 -34.24
C TYR A 335 5.40 -9.54 -35.38
N ARG A 336 6.19 -9.31 -36.43
CA ARG A 336 5.73 -8.61 -37.64
C ARG A 336 4.89 -9.53 -38.49
#